data_8624b88cd49e2c57776a82ffca933b34
#
_entry.id   8624b88cd49e2c57776a82ffca933b34
#
_cell.length_a   1.000
_cell.length_b   1.000
_cell.length_c   1.000
_cell.angle_alpha   90.00
_cell.angle_beta   90.00
_cell.angle_gamma   90.00
#
_symmetry.space_group_name_H-M   'P 1'
#
loop_
_entity.id
_entity.type
_entity.pdbx_description
1 polymer ?
#
loop_
_entity_poly.entity_id
_entity_poly.type
_entity_poly.pdbx_seq_one_letter_code
_entity_poly.pdbx_strand_id
1 'polypeptide(L)'
;MILEKQKQIIEFANNFTTNNQNLYEEGRTYFAIFEKTLGYFLIKKKFNKLFIFDYFYCLIKLFINIKEVKLKVFNIEAIKKNYKKIIVSWAFKESFNEEGQYKDKFLNSASGNDEILWFLIYMDKELPSRVGKNIVLVYKEKNFLKKIIFFLRYNLKTIKLKNFLSTIKKLNLLSATSVQIKEILKRYFQNINIKNLLIVYEGQPFQKEIINFFKNKNKKIIIEGYDHSAPPPLPINLIYDENSPDNLLITGEAQKNFYKDYLNWPEKKLTVIKSMRFNNNEIEFYKNKFFLPYELRDQSIVFHAIKFLLSKNINLKNIEIKIHPLQKNSKKHLKLVSEIKKLISKNSDVNQKSILNSSIFFGQTTAVIIALDLGLTCYHICSDPVFDSYNSTIWKQINVLKLSNNLFKYTSNKKNSFLSNGRTYEI
;
A
#
# COMPACT_ATOMS: atom_id res chain seq x y z
N MET A 1 -22.08 -0.60 -14.46
CA MET A 1 -22.18 -1.09 -13.05
C MET A 1 -20.86 -1.04 -12.27
N ILE A 2 -19.73 -1.65 -12.75
CA ILE A 2 -18.43 -1.58 -12.02
C ILE A 2 -17.93 -0.13 -11.97
N LEU A 3 -17.81 0.55 -13.11
CA LEU A 3 -17.37 1.94 -13.21
C LEU A 3 -18.18 2.87 -12.28
N GLU A 4 -19.48 2.74 -12.31
CA GLU A 4 -20.38 3.55 -11.49
C GLU A 4 -20.10 3.37 -10.00
N LYS A 5 -19.95 2.12 -9.55
CA LYS A 5 -19.57 1.82 -8.17
C LYS A 5 -18.18 2.37 -7.81
N GLN A 6 -17.20 2.29 -8.71
CA GLN A 6 -15.86 2.85 -8.51
C GLN A 6 -15.92 4.37 -8.32
N LYS A 7 -16.67 5.09 -9.18
CA LYS A 7 -16.87 6.54 -9.04
C LYS A 7 -17.55 6.91 -7.73
N GLN A 8 -18.63 6.20 -7.36
CA GLN A 8 -19.31 6.40 -6.09
C GLN A 8 -18.41 6.15 -4.87
N ILE A 9 -17.49 5.17 -4.95
CA ILE A 9 -16.49 4.91 -3.89
C ILE A 9 -15.52 6.08 -3.77
N ILE A 10 -15.01 6.58 -4.88
CA ILE A 10 -14.10 7.74 -4.91
C ILE A 10 -14.79 8.97 -4.32
N GLU A 11 -15.99 9.27 -4.77
CA GLU A 11 -16.80 10.39 -4.28
C GLU A 11 -17.08 10.27 -2.78
N PHE A 12 -17.49 9.09 -2.32
CA PHE A 12 -17.70 8.85 -0.89
C PHE A 12 -16.44 9.06 -0.07
N ALA A 13 -15.29 8.56 -0.54
CA ALA A 13 -14.03 8.70 0.16
C ALA A 13 -13.56 10.17 0.22
N ASN A 14 -13.72 10.91 -0.89
CA ASN A 14 -13.43 12.36 -0.93
C ASN A 14 -14.30 13.13 0.05
N ASN A 15 -15.62 12.95 -0.01
CA ASN A 15 -16.58 13.62 0.88
C ASN A 15 -16.31 13.29 2.35
N PHE A 16 -16.00 12.02 2.65
CA PHE A 16 -15.67 11.61 4.01
C PHE A 16 -14.36 12.27 4.49
N THR A 17 -13.33 12.30 3.67
CA THR A 17 -12.04 12.92 4.01
C THR A 17 -12.20 14.42 4.22
N THR A 18 -12.89 15.14 3.34
CA THR A 18 -13.13 16.57 3.44
C THR A 18 -13.90 16.93 4.72
N ASN A 19 -14.93 16.16 5.07
CA ASN A 19 -15.77 16.44 6.25
C ASN A 19 -15.14 15.97 7.57
N ASN A 20 -14.00 15.26 7.54
CA ASN A 20 -13.39 14.65 8.72
C ASN A 20 -11.87 14.84 8.76
N GLN A 21 -11.35 15.96 8.28
CA GLN A 21 -9.91 16.24 8.17
C GLN A 21 -9.14 16.06 9.49
N ASN A 22 -9.77 16.40 10.62
CA ASN A 22 -9.16 16.29 11.95
C ASN A 22 -9.19 14.87 12.56
N LEU A 23 -9.64 13.85 11.83
CA LEU A 23 -9.84 12.51 12.37
C LEU A 23 -8.78 11.48 11.91
N TYR A 24 -7.73 11.94 11.26
CA TYR A 24 -6.64 11.06 10.80
C TYR A 24 -5.91 10.37 11.97
N GLU A 25 -5.77 11.02 13.12
CA GLU A 25 -5.22 10.42 14.35
C GLU A 25 -5.94 9.10 14.72
N GLU A 26 -7.25 9.05 14.45
CA GLU A 26 -8.07 7.90 14.73
C GLU A 26 -8.16 6.93 13.53
N GLY A 27 -7.38 7.14 12.47
CA GLY A 27 -7.38 6.32 11.27
C GLY A 27 -8.67 6.36 10.44
N ARG A 28 -9.59 7.29 10.75
CA ARG A 28 -10.90 7.37 10.10
C ARG A 28 -10.83 7.77 8.64
N THR A 29 -9.80 8.50 8.28
CA THR A 29 -9.58 9.00 6.91
C THR A 29 -8.69 8.07 6.08
N TYR A 30 -8.31 6.90 6.60
CA TYR A 30 -7.50 5.95 5.85
C TYR A 30 -8.37 4.95 5.09
N PHE A 31 -8.53 5.20 3.81
CA PHE A 31 -9.30 4.37 2.89
C PHE A 31 -8.42 3.42 2.08
N ALA A 32 -7.59 2.63 2.72
CA ALA A 32 -6.90 1.56 1.99
C ALA A 32 -7.88 0.47 1.57
N ILE A 33 -7.65 -0.13 0.40
CA ILE A 33 -8.45 -1.23 -0.13
C ILE A 33 -8.19 -2.56 0.64
N PHE A 34 -7.44 -2.50 1.73
CA PHE A 34 -7.12 -3.66 2.55
C PHE A 34 -8.27 -3.99 3.50
N GLU A 35 -8.65 -5.27 3.59
CA GLU A 35 -9.80 -5.76 4.35
C GLU A 35 -9.87 -5.35 5.82
N LYS A 36 -8.77 -4.91 6.40
CA LYS A 36 -8.68 -4.61 7.84
C LYS A 36 -8.76 -3.12 8.16
N THR A 37 -9.01 -2.27 7.17
CA THR A 37 -9.11 -0.83 7.41
C THR A 37 -10.54 -0.38 7.64
N LEU A 38 -10.71 0.64 8.46
CA LEU A 38 -12.02 1.24 8.71
C LEU A 38 -12.63 1.80 7.42
N GLY A 39 -11.81 2.42 6.56
CA GLY A 39 -12.26 2.95 5.28
C GLY A 39 -12.85 1.88 4.37
N TYR A 40 -12.17 0.76 4.21
CA TYR A 40 -12.68 -0.38 3.46
C TYR A 40 -14.01 -0.91 4.02
N PHE A 41 -14.10 -1.02 5.34
CA PHE A 41 -15.32 -1.43 6.01
C PHE A 41 -16.49 -0.47 5.76
N LEU A 42 -16.26 0.84 5.88
CA LEU A 42 -17.28 1.86 5.62
C LEU A 42 -17.77 1.82 4.18
N ILE A 43 -16.87 1.62 3.21
CA ILE A 43 -17.21 1.45 1.80
C ILE A 43 -18.07 0.20 1.60
N LYS A 44 -17.64 -0.94 2.13
CA LYS A 44 -18.41 -2.19 2.03
C LYS A 44 -19.80 -2.06 2.65
N LYS A 45 -19.91 -1.40 3.81
CA LYS A 45 -21.20 -1.15 4.46
C LYS A 45 -22.14 -0.28 3.61
N LYS A 46 -21.61 0.73 2.93
CA LYS A 46 -22.43 1.62 2.09
C LYS A 46 -22.91 0.93 0.82
N PHE A 47 -22.06 0.13 0.18
CA PHE A 47 -22.31 -0.43 -1.15
C PHE A 47 -22.74 -1.90 -1.15
N ASN A 48 -22.45 -2.64 -0.10
CA ASN A 48 -22.97 -3.97 0.14
C ASN A 48 -23.77 -3.92 1.43
N LYS A 49 -25.00 -4.38 1.44
CA LYS A 49 -25.83 -4.52 2.65
C LYS A 49 -25.13 -5.53 3.59
N LEU A 50 -24.14 -5.05 4.36
CA LEU A 50 -23.51 -5.86 5.40
C LEU A 50 -24.50 -6.03 6.54
N PHE A 51 -24.79 -7.28 6.91
CA PHE A 51 -25.54 -7.60 8.09
C PHE A 51 -24.79 -7.17 9.36
N ILE A 52 -25.53 -6.86 10.42
CA ILE A 52 -24.96 -6.48 11.73
C ILE A 52 -23.94 -7.51 12.23
N PHE A 53 -24.11 -8.79 11.93
CA PHE A 53 -23.20 -9.87 12.28
C PHE A 53 -21.82 -9.74 11.64
N ASP A 54 -21.71 -9.32 10.38
CA ASP A 54 -20.42 -9.08 9.72
C ASP A 54 -19.66 -7.93 10.38
N TYR A 55 -20.39 -6.96 10.90
CA TYR A 55 -19.84 -5.85 11.65
C TYR A 55 -19.19 -6.33 12.96
N PHE A 56 -19.89 -7.12 13.77
CA PHE A 56 -19.36 -7.69 15.01
C PHE A 56 -18.19 -8.65 14.73
N TYR A 57 -18.28 -9.45 13.66
CA TYR A 57 -17.20 -10.31 13.23
C TYR A 57 -15.94 -9.53 12.85
N CYS A 58 -16.07 -8.44 12.09
CA CYS A 58 -14.94 -7.55 11.76
C CYS A 58 -14.34 -6.90 13.01
N LEU A 59 -15.16 -6.50 13.99
CA LEU A 59 -14.68 -5.96 15.26
C LEU A 59 -13.92 -7.00 16.09
N ILE A 60 -14.48 -8.20 16.21
CA ILE A 60 -13.83 -9.32 16.92
C ILE A 60 -12.51 -9.66 16.21
N LYS A 61 -12.48 -9.71 14.89
CA LYS A 61 -11.30 -9.98 14.10
C LYS A 61 -10.23 -8.88 14.22
N LEU A 62 -10.65 -7.62 14.27
CA LEU A 62 -9.79 -6.48 14.58
C LEU A 62 -9.21 -6.60 15.99
N PHE A 63 -10.04 -6.96 16.99
CA PHE A 63 -9.63 -7.16 18.37
C PHE A 63 -8.63 -8.33 18.53
N ILE A 64 -8.90 -9.48 17.91
CA ILE A 64 -8.02 -10.66 17.94
C ILE A 64 -6.71 -10.40 17.20
N ASN A 65 -6.73 -9.63 16.11
CA ASN A 65 -5.55 -9.29 15.32
C ASN A 65 -4.72 -8.13 15.89
N ILE A 66 -5.09 -7.55 17.04
CA ILE A 66 -4.25 -6.58 17.78
C ILE A 66 -2.99 -7.31 18.25
N LYS A 67 -2.02 -7.45 17.36
CA LYS A 67 -0.78 -8.19 17.66
C LYS A 67 0.23 -7.34 18.42
N GLU A 68 0.19 -6.03 18.32
CA GLU A 68 1.27 -5.17 18.80
C GLU A 68 0.76 -3.77 19.13
N VAL A 69 0.98 -3.33 20.36
CA VAL A 69 0.37 -2.08 20.87
C VAL A 69 1.38 -1.06 21.34
N LYS A 70 2.62 -1.45 21.61
CA LYS A 70 3.62 -0.51 22.09
C LYS A 70 4.73 -0.32 21.08
N LEU A 71 4.90 0.92 20.62
CA LEU A 71 6.07 1.31 19.86
C LEU A 71 7.22 1.68 20.82
N LYS A 72 8.40 1.25 20.47
CA LYS A 72 9.67 1.64 21.11
C LYS A 72 10.59 2.29 20.09
N VAL A 73 11.49 3.11 20.60
CA VAL A 73 12.52 3.78 19.80
C VAL A 73 13.86 3.18 20.13
N PHE A 74 14.63 2.83 19.12
CA PHE A 74 16.01 2.37 19.25
C PHE A 74 16.95 3.42 18.65
N ASN A 75 18.14 3.57 19.24
CA ASN A 75 19.15 4.55 18.86
C ASN A 75 18.68 6.02 19.01
N ILE A 76 18.11 6.34 20.16
CA ILE A 76 17.57 7.67 20.48
C ILE A 76 18.65 8.76 20.38
N GLU A 77 19.91 8.41 20.60
CA GLU A 77 21.03 9.35 20.57
C GLU A 77 21.23 10.00 19.20
N ALA A 78 20.84 9.30 18.13
CA ALA A 78 20.81 9.86 16.80
C ALA A 78 19.96 11.14 16.70
N ILE A 79 18.90 11.26 17.51
CA ILE A 79 17.95 12.39 17.42
C ILE A 79 18.52 13.71 17.99
N LYS A 80 19.59 13.66 18.77
CA LYS A 80 20.22 14.85 19.38
C LYS A 80 20.99 15.72 18.39
N LYS A 81 21.25 15.21 17.18
CA LYS A 81 22.02 15.90 16.14
C LYS A 81 21.11 16.79 15.28
N ASN A 82 21.72 17.82 14.69
CA ASN A 82 21.09 18.61 13.65
C ASN A 82 21.27 17.92 12.29
N TYR A 83 20.23 17.84 11.52
CA TYR A 83 20.24 17.23 10.19
C TYR A 83 19.66 18.22 9.17
N LYS A 84 20.12 18.15 7.93
CA LYS A 84 19.51 18.91 6.83
C LYS A 84 18.18 18.30 6.41
N LYS A 85 18.11 16.96 6.44
CA LYS A 85 16.96 16.19 5.95
C LYS A 85 16.60 15.05 6.90
N ILE A 86 15.31 14.79 7.07
CA ILE A 86 14.82 13.51 7.62
C ILE A 86 14.20 12.70 6.50
N ILE A 87 14.50 11.41 6.47
CA ILE A 87 13.83 10.44 5.59
C ILE A 87 13.02 9.47 6.44
N VAL A 88 11.73 9.34 6.14
CA VAL A 88 10.82 8.40 6.79
C VAL A 88 10.53 7.24 5.83
N SER A 89 10.87 6.03 6.24
CA SER A 89 10.66 4.82 5.44
C SER A 89 10.38 3.60 6.31
N TRP A 90 10.23 2.44 5.68
CA TRP A 90 10.12 1.15 6.36
C TRP A 90 11.44 0.40 6.27
N ALA A 91 11.80 -0.30 7.37
CA ALA A 91 13.00 -1.12 7.41
C ALA A 91 12.68 -2.57 7.79
N PHE A 92 13.50 -3.46 7.27
CA PHE A 92 13.50 -4.89 7.52
C PHE A 92 14.91 -5.31 7.95
N LYS A 93 15.05 -6.47 8.61
CA LYS A 93 16.36 -6.97 9.06
C LYS A 93 17.36 -7.09 7.89
N GLU A 94 16.90 -7.59 6.76
CA GLU A 94 17.67 -7.76 5.53
C GLU A 94 18.14 -6.44 4.88
N SER A 95 17.59 -5.30 5.32
CA SER A 95 17.98 -3.97 4.83
C SER A 95 19.23 -3.43 5.51
N PHE A 96 19.77 -4.13 6.52
CA PHE A 96 20.96 -3.76 7.27
C PHE A 96 22.10 -4.73 6.96
N ASN A 97 23.29 -4.18 6.73
CA ASN A 97 24.53 -4.97 6.67
C ASN A 97 25.10 -5.22 8.08
N GLU A 98 26.18 -5.98 8.18
CA GLU A 98 26.85 -6.32 9.44
C GLU A 98 27.39 -5.10 10.19
N GLU A 99 27.74 -4.03 9.47
CA GLU A 99 28.22 -2.76 10.02
C GLU A 99 27.10 -1.86 10.50
N GLY A 100 25.82 -2.24 10.26
CA GLY A 100 24.64 -1.48 10.63
C GLY A 100 24.26 -0.37 9.66
N GLN A 101 24.84 -0.35 8.46
CA GLN A 101 24.41 0.55 7.39
C GLN A 101 23.07 0.05 6.82
N TYR A 102 22.18 0.98 6.57
CA TYR A 102 20.85 0.71 6.03
C TYR A 102 20.80 1.01 4.52
N LYS A 103 20.18 0.12 3.76
CA LYS A 103 19.83 0.32 2.35
C LYS A 103 18.31 0.30 2.19
N ASP A 104 17.77 1.44 1.75
CA ASP A 104 16.34 1.59 1.50
C ASP A 104 15.95 0.99 0.15
N LYS A 105 15.03 0.04 0.16
CA LYS A 105 14.56 -0.64 -1.06
C LYS A 105 13.51 0.15 -1.84
N PHE A 106 12.88 1.15 -1.23
CA PHE A 106 11.86 1.98 -1.87
C PHE A 106 12.50 3.18 -2.58
N LEU A 107 13.53 3.75 -1.95
CA LEU A 107 14.27 4.90 -2.47
C LEU A 107 15.55 4.51 -3.22
N ASN A 108 15.93 3.23 -3.15
CA ASN A 108 17.19 2.70 -3.69
C ASN A 108 18.40 3.52 -3.24
N SER A 109 18.43 3.93 -1.99
CA SER A 109 19.46 4.78 -1.37
C SER A 109 20.00 4.13 -0.09
N ALA A 110 21.20 4.54 0.33
CA ALA A 110 21.88 4.04 1.51
C ALA A 110 22.09 5.14 2.56
N SER A 111 22.24 4.73 3.84
CA SER A 111 22.37 5.63 5.00
C SER A 111 23.77 6.23 5.19
N GLY A 112 24.61 6.29 4.15
CA GLY A 112 26.00 6.77 4.23
C GLY A 112 26.15 8.29 4.44
N ASN A 113 25.10 9.10 4.24
CA ASN A 113 25.17 10.54 4.41
C ASN A 113 24.80 10.95 5.84
N ASP A 114 25.77 11.51 6.58
CA ASP A 114 25.60 11.95 7.97
C ASP A 114 24.71 13.19 8.14
N GLU A 115 24.39 13.92 7.08
CA GLU A 115 23.47 15.06 7.10
C GLU A 115 21.98 14.63 7.04
N ILE A 116 21.74 13.34 6.83
CA ILE A 116 20.39 12.75 6.70
C ILE A 116 20.11 11.87 7.92
N LEU A 117 19.00 12.15 8.61
CA LEU A 117 18.45 11.26 9.64
C LEU A 117 17.46 10.31 9.01
N TRP A 118 17.66 9.01 9.20
CA TRP A 118 16.70 7.98 8.82
C TRP A 118 15.79 7.64 9.99
N PHE A 119 14.51 7.99 9.86
CA PHE A 119 13.45 7.62 10.80
C PHE A 119 12.67 6.45 10.24
N LEU A 120 12.96 5.24 10.71
CA LEU A 120 12.54 4.00 10.10
C LEU A 120 11.48 3.27 10.93
N ILE A 121 10.38 2.92 10.31
CA ILE A 121 9.36 2.02 10.87
C ILE A 121 9.82 0.58 10.63
N TYR A 122 10.29 -0.07 11.69
CA TYR A 122 10.86 -1.40 11.60
C TYR A 122 9.79 -2.49 11.66
N MET A 123 9.83 -3.43 10.72
CA MET A 123 8.73 -4.37 10.47
C MET A 123 8.99 -5.78 11.00
N ASP A 124 10.25 -6.17 11.21
CA ASP A 124 10.59 -7.50 11.70
C ASP A 124 10.53 -7.62 13.23
N LYS A 125 10.62 -8.87 13.70
CA LYS A 125 10.54 -9.20 15.14
C LYS A 125 11.85 -8.98 15.87
N GLU A 126 12.96 -9.26 15.19
CA GLU A 126 14.31 -9.19 15.74
C GLU A 126 14.98 -7.94 15.25
N LEU A 127 15.51 -7.15 16.16
CA LEU A 127 16.28 -5.95 15.81
C LEU A 127 17.60 -6.33 15.14
N PRO A 128 18.13 -5.48 14.25
CA PRO A 128 19.46 -5.65 13.73
C PRO A 128 20.48 -5.54 14.87
N SER A 129 21.61 -6.25 14.76
CA SER A 129 22.66 -6.28 15.78
C SER A 129 23.36 -4.93 15.95
N ARG A 130 23.47 -4.18 14.85
CA ARG A 130 24.03 -2.83 14.80
C ARG A 130 23.16 -1.91 13.96
N VAL A 131 23.19 -0.62 14.28
CA VAL A 131 22.46 0.43 13.56
C VAL A 131 23.34 1.67 13.46
N GLY A 132 23.43 2.25 12.29
CA GLY A 132 24.23 3.43 12.02
C GLY A 132 23.86 4.63 12.92
N LYS A 133 24.81 5.53 13.13
CA LYS A 133 24.69 6.70 14.03
C LYS A 133 23.61 7.72 13.64
N ASN A 134 23.15 7.69 12.38
CA ASN A 134 22.13 8.57 11.82
C ASN A 134 20.81 7.84 11.53
N ILE A 135 20.56 6.71 12.19
CA ILE A 135 19.37 5.90 12.01
C ILE A 135 18.63 5.76 13.32
N VAL A 136 17.33 6.03 13.28
CA VAL A 136 16.38 5.80 14.39
C VAL A 136 15.35 4.75 13.95
N LEU A 137 15.22 3.68 14.74
CA LEU A 137 14.20 2.67 14.48
C LEU A 137 13.04 2.83 15.44
N VAL A 138 11.83 2.83 14.89
CA VAL A 138 10.60 2.67 15.64
C VAL A 138 10.07 1.26 15.38
N TYR A 139 10.01 0.46 16.44
CA TYR A 139 9.63 -0.95 16.34
C TYR A 139 8.53 -1.32 17.32
N LYS A 140 7.88 -2.44 17.07
CA LYS A 140 6.73 -2.91 17.86
C LYS A 140 7.19 -3.92 18.92
N GLU A 141 6.92 -3.60 20.20
CA GLU A 141 7.18 -4.50 21.32
C GLU A 141 6.03 -5.49 21.50
N LYS A 142 6.36 -6.77 21.61
CA LYS A 142 5.39 -7.81 21.92
C LYS A 142 5.11 -7.86 23.43
N ASN A 143 3.99 -7.31 23.87
CA ASN A 143 3.54 -7.46 25.24
C ASN A 143 2.01 -7.54 25.33
N PHE A 144 1.48 -8.73 25.59
CA PHE A 144 0.04 -9.00 25.54
C PHE A 144 -0.78 -8.22 26.57
N LEU A 145 -0.34 -8.15 27.82
CA LEU A 145 -1.09 -7.48 28.90
C LEU A 145 -1.16 -5.96 28.70
N LYS A 146 -0.06 -5.35 28.25
CA LYS A 146 -0.02 -3.90 27.95
C LYS A 146 -0.90 -3.50 26.78
N LYS A 147 -1.22 -4.45 25.87
CA LYS A 147 -2.13 -4.23 24.73
C LYS A 147 -3.54 -3.93 25.18
N ILE A 148 -4.08 -4.74 26.06
CA ILE A 148 -5.46 -4.59 26.55
C ILE A 148 -5.60 -3.27 27.28
N ILE A 149 -4.64 -2.92 28.13
CA ILE A 149 -4.65 -1.67 28.91
C ILE A 149 -4.57 -0.45 27.98
N PHE A 150 -3.69 -0.47 26.97
CA PHE A 150 -3.58 0.62 26.01
C PHE A 150 -4.84 0.77 25.16
N PHE A 151 -5.38 -0.35 24.67
CA PHE A 151 -6.62 -0.39 23.89
C PHE A 151 -7.80 0.17 24.72
N LEU A 152 -7.94 -0.25 25.96
CA LEU A 152 -8.99 0.25 26.86
C LEU A 152 -8.80 1.74 27.19
N ARG A 153 -7.59 2.17 27.54
CA ARG A 153 -7.28 3.58 27.80
C ARG A 153 -7.56 4.49 26.62
N TYR A 154 -7.15 4.07 25.42
CA TYR A 154 -7.35 4.84 24.20
C TYR A 154 -8.84 4.95 23.87
N ASN A 155 -9.56 3.83 23.96
CA ASN A 155 -10.98 3.80 23.64
C ASN A 155 -11.83 4.44 24.71
N LEU A 156 -11.50 4.32 25.99
CA LEU A 156 -12.21 5.01 27.07
C LEU A 156 -12.07 6.55 26.97
N LYS A 157 -10.90 7.06 26.53
CA LYS A 157 -10.74 8.51 26.26
C LYS A 157 -11.58 9.01 25.08
N THR A 158 -11.90 8.17 24.12
CA THR A 158 -12.66 8.52 22.92
C THR A 158 -14.16 8.22 23.07
N ILE A 159 -14.56 7.42 24.07
CA ILE A 159 -15.96 7.07 24.37
C ILE A 159 -16.62 8.23 25.13
N LYS A 160 -17.26 9.14 24.39
CA LYS A 160 -18.37 9.89 24.95
C LYS A 160 -19.60 8.97 24.91
N LEU A 161 -20.18 8.64 26.06
CA LEU A 161 -21.31 7.68 26.22
C LEU A 161 -22.49 7.89 25.24
N LYS A 162 -22.75 9.16 24.83
CA LYS A 162 -23.78 9.51 23.83
C LYS A 162 -23.57 8.90 22.44
N ASN A 163 -22.39 8.32 22.14
CA ASN A 163 -22.02 7.86 20.81
C ASN A 163 -21.38 6.46 20.79
N PHE A 164 -21.77 5.55 21.70
CA PHE A 164 -21.18 4.21 21.81
C PHE A 164 -21.10 3.47 20.47
N LEU A 165 -22.18 3.42 19.71
CA LEU A 165 -22.22 2.80 18.37
C LEU A 165 -21.33 3.52 17.35
N SER A 166 -21.21 4.86 17.44
CA SER A 166 -20.32 5.61 16.57
C SER A 166 -18.85 5.39 16.94
N THR A 167 -18.56 5.16 18.22
CA THR A 167 -17.20 4.92 18.74
C THR A 167 -16.70 3.53 18.36
N ILE A 168 -17.56 2.52 18.45
CA ILE A 168 -17.24 1.17 17.96
C ILE A 168 -16.91 1.22 16.44
N LYS A 169 -17.56 2.08 15.68
CA LYS A 169 -17.25 2.32 14.26
C LYS A 169 -15.87 2.95 14.02
N LYS A 170 -15.23 3.47 15.05
CA LYS A 170 -13.98 4.26 14.96
C LYS A 170 -12.72 3.46 15.30
N LEU A 171 -12.85 2.24 15.80
CA LEU A 171 -11.74 1.40 16.19
C LEU A 171 -10.93 0.97 14.97
N ASN A 172 -9.68 1.43 14.90
CA ASN A 172 -8.72 1.06 13.87
C ASN A 172 -7.33 0.90 14.49
N LEU A 173 -6.65 -0.19 14.13
CA LEU A 173 -5.27 -0.48 14.56
C LEU A 173 -4.27 0.60 14.15
N LEU A 174 -4.50 1.22 13.01
CA LEU A 174 -3.62 2.28 12.51
C LEU A 174 -3.70 3.55 13.36
N SER A 175 -4.83 3.78 14.06
CA SER A 175 -4.96 4.91 14.99
C SER A 175 -4.02 4.77 16.19
N ALA A 176 -3.90 3.56 16.75
CA ALA A 176 -3.00 3.32 17.89
C ALA A 176 -1.55 3.61 17.52
N THR A 177 -1.13 3.25 16.30
CA THR A 177 0.19 3.61 15.78
C THR A 177 0.35 5.12 15.64
N SER A 178 -0.64 5.82 15.11
CA SER A 178 -0.60 7.29 14.94
C SER A 178 -0.41 8.02 16.26
N VAL A 179 -1.19 7.66 17.29
CA VAL A 179 -1.09 8.26 18.62
C VAL A 179 0.29 8.05 19.23
N GLN A 180 0.84 6.84 19.11
CA GLN A 180 2.16 6.55 19.64
C GLN A 180 3.29 7.25 18.87
N ILE A 181 3.19 7.37 17.55
CA ILE A 181 4.12 8.16 16.74
C ILE A 181 4.07 9.62 17.17
N LYS A 182 2.89 10.19 17.39
CA LYS A 182 2.73 11.56 17.92
C LYS A 182 3.43 11.74 19.28
N GLU A 183 3.29 10.79 20.20
CA GLU A 183 3.98 10.81 21.49
C GLU A 183 5.50 10.71 21.34
N ILE A 184 5.99 9.85 20.44
CA ILE A 184 7.42 9.70 20.12
C ILE A 184 7.99 11.01 19.56
N LEU A 185 7.29 11.63 18.60
CA LEU A 185 7.71 12.89 18.00
C LEU A 185 7.78 14.01 19.05
N LYS A 186 6.73 14.16 19.88
CA LYS A 186 6.71 15.14 20.97
C LYS A 186 7.83 14.92 21.98
N ARG A 187 8.16 13.67 22.31
CA ARG A 187 9.16 13.36 23.32
C ARG A 187 10.60 13.54 22.83
N TYR A 188 10.89 13.15 21.59
CA TYR A 188 12.27 13.03 21.13
C TYR A 188 12.63 14.01 20.01
N PHE A 189 11.66 14.55 19.25
CA PHE A 189 11.93 15.37 18.07
C PHE A 189 11.65 16.85 18.27
N GLN A 190 11.30 17.30 19.48
CA GLN A 190 11.01 18.71 19.72
C GLN A 190 12.17 19.66 19.40
N ASN A 191 13.38 19.24 19.68
CA ASN A 191 14.58 20.09 19.53
C ASN A 191 15.34 19.85 18.22
N ILE A 192 14.88 18.91 17.36
CA ILE A 192 15.56 18.65 16.09
C ILE A 192 15.26 19.78 15.10
N ASN A 193 16.27 20.27 14.42
CA ASN A 193 16.13 21.27 13.38
C ASN A 193 16.41 20.66 12.03
N ILE A 194 15.47 20.81 11.08
CA ILE A 194 15.58 20.27 9.71
C ILE A 194 15.00 21.28 8.71
N LYS A 195 15.49 21.18 7.47
CA LYS A 195 14.95 21.96 6.34
C LYS A 195 13.99 21.15 5.49
N ASN A 196 14.25 19.85 5.32
CA ASN A 196 13.52 18.98 4.41
C ASN A 196 13.07 17.68 5.11
N LEU A 197 11.89 17.21 4.75
CA LEU A 197 11.36 15.92 5.17
C LEU A 197 10.90 15.15 3.92
N LEU A 198 11.47 13.97 3.69
CA LEU A 198 11.03 13.04 2.65
C LEU A 198 10.35 11.84 3.29
N ILE A 199 9.14 11.51 2.85
CA ILE A 199 8.38 10.38 3.38
C ILE A 199 8.08 9.42 2.22
N VAL A 200 8.43 8.15 2.35
CA VAL A 200 7.88 7.08 1.50
C VAL A 200 6.39 6.97 1.83
N TYR A 201 5.54 7.55 0.98
CA TYR A 201 4.18 7.96 1.33
C TYR A 201 3.12 7.00 0.79
N GLU A 202 2.25 6.55 1.68
CA GLU A 202 1.09 5.70 1.37
C GLU A 202 -0.22 6.26 1.94
N GLY A 203 -0.22 7.52 2.40
CA GLY A 203 -1.39 8.15 3.02
C GLY A 203 -1.80 7.53 4.36
N GLN A 204 -0.91 6.79 5.04
CA GLN A 204 -1.22 6.15 6.32
C GLN A 204 -1.39 7.18 7.44
N PRO A 205 -2.27 6.96 8.43
CA PRO A 205 -2.55 7.92 9.49
C PRO A 205 -1.31 8.40 10.25
N PHE A 206 -0.37 7.51 10.55
CA PHE A 206 0.86 7.89 11.25
C PHE A 206 1.77 8.80 10.41
N GLN A 207 1.73 8.68 9.08
CA GLN A 207 2.48 9.56 8.19
C GLN A 207 1.91 10.98 8.21
N LYS A 208 0.60 11.10 8.26
CA LYS A 208 -0.08 12.39 8.43
C LYS A 208 0.24 13.04 9.78
N GLU A 209 0.40 12.24 10.86
CA GLU A 209 0.89 12.74 12.15
C GLU A 209 2.31 13.29 12.07
N ILE A 210 3.20 12.61 11.36
CA ILE A 210 4.56 13.08 11.15
C ILE A 210 4.56 14.41 10.38
N ILE A 211 3.80 14.49 9.30
CA ILE A 211 3.65 15.71 8.49
C ILE A 211 3.13 16.86 9.33
N ASN A 212 2.04 16.64 10.06
CA ASN A 212 1.43 17.64 10.92
C ASN A 212 2.38 18.13 12.01
N PHE A 213 3.11 17.23 12.65
CA PHE A 213 4.10 17.60 13.67
C PHE A 213 5.16 18.56 13.12
N PHE A 214 5.75 18.25 11.98
CA PHE A 214 6.81 19.07 11.40
C PHE A 214 6.28 20.37 10.79
N LYS A 215 5.11 20.40 10.16
CA LYS A 215 4.44 21.64 9.69
C LYS A 215 4.15 22.62 10.83
N ASN A 216 3.66 22.10 11.96
CA ASN A 216 3.37 22.92 13.13
C ASN A 216 4.63 23.45 13.83
N LYS A 217 5.72 22.67 13.77
CA LYS A 217 6.99 23.06 14.37
C LYS A 217 7.69 24.18 13.58
N ASN A 218 7.70 24.08 12.27
CA ASN A 218 8.34 25.05 11.39
C ASN A 218 7.64 25.08 10.01
N LYS A 219 6.91 26.15 9.74
CA LYS A 219 6.19 26.35 8.47
C LYS A 219 7.09 26.44 7.23
N LYS A 220 8.41 26.61 7.41
CA LYS A 220 9.40 26.67 6.31
C LYS A 220 9.95 25.31 5.92
N ILE A 221 9.61 24.23 6.65
CA ILE A 221 10.03 22.88 6.29
C ILE A 221 9.32 22.47 5.01
N ILE A 222 10.09 22.02 4.02
CA ILE A 222 9.55 21.43 2.79
C ILE A 222 9.31 19.94 3.04
N ILE A 223 8.07 19.50 2.85
CA ILE A 223 7.67 18.11 3.06
C ILE A 223 7.31 17.48 1.73
N GLU A 224 8.06 16.47 1.34
CA GLU A 224 7.85 15.69 0.12
C GLU A 224 7.38 14.28 0.48
N GLY A 225 6.31 13.82 -0.20
CA GLY A 225 5.87 12.43 -0.16
C GLY A 225 6.31 11.71 -1.43
N TYR A 226 6.86 10.52 -1.32
CA TYR A 226 7.14 9.67 -2.47
C TYR A 226 6.18 8.48 -2.51
N ASP A 227 5.29 8.46 -3.49
CA ASP A 227 4.46 7.28 -3.78
C ASP A 227 5.30 6.26 -4.55
N HIS A 228 5.84 5.31 -3.80
CA HIS A 228 6.80 4.33 -4.26
C HIS A 228 6.21 3.14 -5.01
N SER A 229 4.88 3.02 -5.01
CA SER A 229 4.19 1.88 -5.59
C SER A 229 3.52 2.22 -6.91
N ALA A 230 3.45 1.24 -7.82
CA ALA A 230 2.53 1.35 -8.93
C ALA A 230 1.10 1.44 -8.39
N PRO A 231 0.22 2.29 -8.97
CA PRO A 231 -1.08 2.56 -8.39
C PRO A 231 -2.00 1.33 -8.42
N PRO A 232 -2.74 1.05 -7.33
CA PRO A 232 -3.86 0.11 -7.39
C PRO A 232 -5.01 0.72 -8.20
N PRO A 233 -6.04 -0.07 -8.55
CA PRO A 233 -7.21 0.44 -9.30
C PRO A 233 -7.88 1.66 -8.66
N LEU A 234 -7.94 1.71 -7.32
CA LEU A 234 -8.52 2.79 -6.53
C LEU A 234 -7.56 3.20 -5.40
N PRO A 235 -6.58 4.11 -5.64
CA PRO A 235 -5.63 4.57 -4.62
C PRO A 235 -6.26 5.63 -3.68
N ILE A 236 -7.46 5.36 -3.16
CA ILE A 236 -8.26 6.30 -2.33
C ILE A 236 -7.66 6.60 -0.96
N ASN A 237 -6.63 5.85 -0.54
CA ASN A 237 -5.82 6.17 0.63
C ASN A 237 -4.95 7.43 0.43
N LEU A 238 -4.75 7.86 -0.82
CA LEU A 238 -3.93 9.01 -1.19
C LEU A 238 -4.75 10.27 -1.49
N ILE A 239 -6.01 10.35 -1.05
CA ILE A 239 -6.82 11.58 -1.16
C ILE A 239 -6.10 12.74 -0.48
N TYR A 240 -6.03 13.86 -1.19
CA TYR A 240 -5.42 15.08 -0.68
C TYR A 240 -6.22 15.70 0.46
N ASP A 241 -5.52 16.12 1.52
CA ASP A 241 -6.03 16.92 2.62
C ASP A 241 -4.94 17.87 3.16
N GLU A 242 -5.25 18.67 4.17
CA GLU A 242 -4.32 19.63 4.79
C GLU A 242 -3.06 18.97 5.40
N ASN A 243 -3.16 17.68 5.77
CA ASN A 243 -2.07 16.89 6.34
C ASN A 243 -1.34 16.05 5.28
N SER A 244 -1.62 16.27 4.02
CA SER A 244 -0.84 15.71 2.91
C SER A 244 0.50 16.44 2.76
N PRO A 245 1.53 15.82 2.17
CA PRO A 245 2.81 16.49 1.92
C PRO A 245 2.64 17.73 1.03
N ASP A 246 3.63 18.63 1.05
CA ASP A 246 3.61 19.84 0.23
C ASP A 246 3.72 19.52 -1.25
N ASN A 247 4.56 18.51 -1.57
CA ASN A 247 4.69 17.93 -2.91
C ASN A 247 4.58 16.41 -2.82
N LEU A 248 3.90 15.80 -3.80
CA LEU A 248 3.87 14.36 -3.97
C LEU A 248 4.66 13.97 -5.22
N LEU A 249 5.73 13.21 -4.98
CA LEU A 249 6.55 12.62 -6.03
C LEU A 249 5.88 11.32 -6.48
N ILE A 250 5.54 11.22 -7.75
CA ILE A 250 4.83 10.09 -8.37
C ILE A 250 5.60 9.58 -9.57
N THR A 251 5.34 8.34 -9.97
CA THR A 251 6.18 7.67 -10.98
C THR A 251 5.65 7.75 -12.41
N GLY A 252 4.46 8.31 -12.65
CA GLY A 252 3.93 8.38 -14.01
C GLY A 252 2.83 9.42 -14.24
N GLU A 253 2.67 9.85 -15.48
CA GLU A 253 1.63 10.81 -15.88
C GLU A 253 0.21 10.25 -15.69
N ALA A 254 0.04 8.93 -15.81
CA ALA A 254 -1.24 8.29 -15.52
C ALA A 254 -1.68 8.49 -14.08
N GLN A 255 -0.74 8.38 -13.11
CA GLN A 255 -1.00 8.68 -11.71
C GLN A 255 -1.32 10.16 -11.50
N LYS A 256 -0.54 11.08 -12.13
CA LYS A 256 -0.77 12.53 -12.04
C LYS A 256 -2.19 12.88 -12.43
N ASN A 257 -2.65 12.37 -13.59
CA ASN A 257 -4.00 12.61 -14.05
C ASN A 257 -5.06 12.06 -13.10
N PHE A 258 -4.87 10.83 -12.61
CA PHE A 258 -5.81 10.24 -11.66
C PHE A 258 -5.88 11.04 -10.34
N TYR A 259 -4.74 11.43 -9.78
CA TYR A 259 -4.68 12.12 -8.49
C TYR A 259 -5.28 13.52 -8.58
N LYS A 260 -5.04 14.22 -9.68
CA LYS A 260 -5.67 15.51 -9.98
C LYS A 260 -7.20 15.37 -10.17
N ASP A 261 -7.62 14.43 -11.03
CA ASP A 261 -9.02 14.34 -11.48
C ASP A 261 -9.94 13.69 -10.43
N TYR A 262 -9.39 12.82 -9.55
CA TYR A 262 -10.19 11.99 -8.65
C TYR A 262 -9.83 12.07 -7.16
N LEU A 263 -8.62 12.51 -6.80
CA LEU A 263 -8.15 12.54 -5.42
C LEU A 263 -7.90 13.95 -4.87
N ASN A 264 -8.41 14.98 -5.54
CA ASN A 264 -8.34 16.40 -5.15
C ASN A 264 -6.92 16.97 -5.03
N TRP A 265 -5.90 16.33 -5.62
CA TRP A 265 -4.56 16.89 -5.59
C TRP A 265 -4.44 18.12 -6.50
N PRO A 266 -3.96 19.27 -5.97
CA PRO A 266 -3.59 20.39 -6.82
C PRO A 266 -2.46 19.97 -7.78
N GLU A 267 -2.62 20.23 -9.08
CA GLU A 267 -1.65 19.80 -10.10
C GLU A 267 -0.22 20.26 -9.81
N LYS A 268 -0.06 21.48 -9.32
CA LYS A 268 1.23 22.08 -8.93
C LYS A 268 1.96 21.35 -7.80
N LYS A 269 1.26 20.50 -7.05
CA LYS A 269 1.82 19.69 -5.96
C LYS A 269 2.14 18.25 -6.39
N LEU A 270 1.95 17.91 -7.65
CA LEU A 270 2.25 16.61 -8.22
C LEU A 270 3.47 16.71 -9.13
N THR A 271 4.54 16.03 -8.75
CA THR A 271 5.79 16.00 -9.53
C THR A 271 6.06 14.59 -10.04
N VAL A 272 6.10 14.43 -11.36
CA VAL A 272 6.44 13.14 -11.99
C VAL A 272 7.95 12.99 -12.02
N ILE A 273 8.43 11.89 -11.43
CA ILE A 273 9.84 11.53 -11.38
C ILE A 273 10.06 10.12 -11.92
N LYS A 274 11.29 9.79 -12.28
CA LYS A 274 11.69 8.40 -12.54
C LYS A 274 11.51 7.58 -11.26
N SER A 275 10.93 6.38 -11.38
CA SER A 275 10.78 5.52 -10.21
C SER A 275 12.13 5.19 -9.58
N MET A 276 12.29 5.48 -8.30
CA MET A 276 13.48 5.09 -7.54
C MET A 276 13.50 3.58 -7.26
N ARG A 277 12.33 2.97 -7.12
CA ARG A 277 12.16 1.55 -6.80
C ARG A 277 12.28 0.63 -8.01
N PHE A 278 11.71 1.03 -9.14
CA PHE A 278 11.53 0.18 -10.32
C PHE A 278 12.45 0.57 -11.48
N ASN A 279 13.68 1.00 -11.17
CA ASN A 279 14.63 1.47 -12.18
C ASN A 279 15.08 0.42 -13.19
N ASN A 280 15.04 -0.87 -12.82
CA ASN A 280 15.58 -1.98 -13.60
C ASN A 280 14.53 -3.08 -13.79
N ASN A 281 13.30 -2.71 -14.15
CA ASN A 281 12.28 -3.70 -14.45
C ASN A 281 12.58 -4.42 -15.76
N GLU A 282 12.94 -5.67 -15.64
CA GLU A 282 13.15 -6.54 -16.81
C GLU A 282 11.82 -7.17 -17.23
N ILE A 283 11.50 -7.04 -18.52
CA ILE A 283 10.29 -7.62 -19.10
C ILE A 283 10.21 -9.14 -18.84
N GLU A 284 11.35 -9.83 -18.86
CA GLU A 284 11.43 -11.28 -18.63
C GLU A 284 11.00 -11.69 -17.21
N PHE A 285 11.12 -10.79 -16.22
CA PHE A 285 10.60 -11.07 -14.87
C PHE A 285 9.08 -11.21 -14.87
N TYR A 286 8.39 -10.48 -15.74
CA TYR A 286 6.92 -10.48 -15.81
C TYR A 286 6.35 -11.41 -16.87
N LYS A 287 7.06 -11.64 -17.98
CA LYS A 287 6.59 -12.40 -19.13
C LYS A 287 6.34 -13.87 -18.78
N ASN A 288 5.22 -14.41 -19.26
CA ASN A 288 4.80 -15.81 -19.05
C ASN A 288 4.75 -16.23 -17.56
N LYS A 289 4.32 -15.30 -16.68
CA LYS A 289 4.19 -15.55 -15.26
C LYS A 289 2.74 -15.48 -14.81
N PHE A 290 2.44 -16.20 -13.73
CA PHE A 290 1.19 -16.10 -12.99
C PHE A 290 1.49 -15.61 -11.58
N PHE A 291 1.11 -14.38 -11.28
CA PHE A 291 1.37 -13.74 -10.00
C PHE A 291 0.20 -13.96 -9.03
N LEU A 292 0.52 -14.50 -7.85
CA LEU A 292 -0.41 -14.64 -6.73
C LEU A 292 -0.23 -13.46 -5.75
N PRO A 293 -1.33 -12.91 -5.21
CA PRO A 293 -1.30 -11.74 -4.34
C PRO A 293 -0.79 -12.09 -2.93
N TYR A 294 -0.60 -11.06 -2.10
CA TYR A 294 -0.32 -11.22 -0.67
C TYR A 294 -1.47 -11.93 0.06
N GLU A 295 -2.72 -11.55 -0.20
CA GLU A 295 -3.92 -12.16 0.39
C GLU A 295 -4.67 -12.98 -0.67
N LEU A 296 -4.87 -14.27 -0.37
CA LEU A 296 -5.74 -15.13 -1.18
C LEU A 296 -7.19 -14.96 -0.71
N ARG A 297 -8.02 -14.41 -1.58
CA ARG A 297 -9.47 -14.35 -1.42
C ARG A 297 -10.12 -15.57 -2.08
N ASP A 298 -11.29 -15.48 -2.59
CA ASP A 298 -12.00 -16.59 -3.23
C ASP A 298 -11.18 -17.29 -4.33
N GLN A 299 -10.58 -18.44 -3.95
CA GLN A 299 -9.70 -19.21 -4.84
C GLN A 299 -10.46 -19.95 -5.95
N SER A 300 -11.77 -20.18 -5.77
CA SER A 300 -12.59 -20.88 -6.77
C SER A 300 -12.62 -20.14 -8.10
N ILE A 301 -12.54 -18.81 -8.05
CA ILE A 301 -12.52 -17.91 -9.21
C ILE A 301 -11.30 -18.18 -10.10
N VAL A 302 -10.15 -18.52 -9.48
CA VAL A 302 -8.90 -18.84 -10.22
C VAL A 302 -9.11 -20.04 -11.12
N PHE A 303 -9.73 -21.10 -10.62
CA PHE A 303 -9.96 -22.31 -11.39
C PHE A 303 -10.93 -22.10 -12.56
N HIS A 304 -11.98 -21.31 -12.34
CA HIS A 304 -12.91 -20.93 -13.42
C HIS A 304 -12.20 -20.10 -14.50
N ALA A 305 -11.38 -19.12 -14.08
CA ALA A 305 -10.63 -18.29 -15.03
C ALA A 305 -9.62 -19.10 -15.84
N ILE A 306 -8.88 -20.02 -15.21
CA ILE A 306 -7.94 -20.89 -15.90
C ILE A 306 -8.65 -21.79 -16.90
N LYS A 307 -9.76 -22.45 -16.52
CA LYS A 307 -10.57 -23.26 -17.43
C LYS A 307 -11.06 -22.44 -18.63
N PHE A 308 -11.51 -21.21 -18.39
CA PHE A 308 -11.94 -20.30 -19.45
C PHE A 308 -10.77 -19.96 -20.40
N LEU A 309 -9.58 -19.63 -19.89
CA LEU A 309 -8.40 -19.34 -20.72
C LEU A 309 -8.01 -20.57 -21.57
N LEU A 310 -8.01 -21.75 -20.98
CA LEU A 310 -7.75 -23.01 -21.69
C LEU A 310 -8.78 -23.29 -22.79
N SER A 311 -10.09 -23.05 -22.53
CA SER A 311 -11.15 -23.20 -23.55
C SER A 311 -11.03 -22.21 -24.70
N LYS A 312 -10.28 -21.12 -24.53
CA LYS A 312 -9.93 -20.15 -25.59
C LYS A 312 -8.61 -20.48 -26.29
N ASN A 313 -8.13 -21.71 -26.14
CA ASN A 313 -6.86 -22.22 -26.71
C ASN A 313 -5.62 -21.42 -26.27
N ILE A 314 -5.66 -20.85 -25.06
CA ILE A 314 -4.50 -20.19 -24.48
C ILE A 314 -3.66 -21.23 -23.76
N ASN A 315 -2.44 -21.45 -24.24
CA ASN A 315 -1.52 -22.42 -23.66
C ASN A 315 -0.87 -21.90 -22.38
N LEU A 316 -1.17 -22.54 -21.26
CA LEU A 316 -0.63 -22.22 -19.94
C LEU A 316 0.47 -23.19 -19.48
N LYS A 317 0.87 -24.17 -20.31
CA LYS A 317 1.76 -25.29 -19.91
C LYS A 317 3.09 -24.82 -19.32
N ASN A 318 3.66 -23.76 -19.86
CA ASN A 318 4.96 -23.24 -19.45
C ASN A 318 4.87 -21.99 -18.56
N ILE A 319 3.69 -21.73 -17.97
CA ILE A 319 3.53 -20.56 -17.10
C ILE A 319 4.20 -20.81 -15.74
N GLU A 320 5.08 -19.90 -15.34
CA GLU A 320 5.69 -19.96 -14.02
C GLU A 320 4.81 -19.25 -13.00
N ILE A 321 4.50 -19.90 -11.87
CA ILE A 321 3.66 -19.30 -10.82
C ILE A 321 4.55 -18.63 -9.77
N LYS A 322 4.37 -17.33 -9.61
CA LYS A 322 5.07 -16.48 -8.64
C LYS A 322 4.19 -16.20 -7.43
N ILE A 323 4.63 -16.64 -6.25
CA ILE A 323 3.99 -16.29 -4.98
C ILE A 323 4.56 -14.96 -4.50
N HIS A 324 3.70 -14.11 -3.89
CA HIS A 324 4.14 -12.88 -3.27
C HIS A 324 5.31 -13.14 -2.29
N PRO A 325 6.41 -12.35 -2.31
CA PRO A 325 7.63 -12.63 -1.52
C PRO A 325 7.39 -12.91 -0.04
N LEU A 326 6.49 -12.17 0.61
CA LEU A 326 6.15 -12.35 2.02
C LEU A 326 5.29 -13.60 2.30
N GLN A 327 4.84 -14.32 1.27
CA GLN A 327 3.98 -15.51 1.36
C GLN A 327 4.63 -16.79 0.83
N LYS A 328 5.92 -16.76 0.52
CA LYS A 328 6.65 -17.92 -0.06
C LYS A 328 6.46 -19.22 0.75
N ASN A 329 6.36 -19.14 2.07
CA ASN A 329 6.19 -20.28 2.96
C ASN A 329 4.74 -20.50 3.41
N SER A 330 3.77 -19.83 2.81
CA SER A 330 2.36 -19.96 3.15
C SER A 330 1.80 -21.28 2.62
N LYS A 331 1.35 -22.16 3.51
CA LYS A 331 0.72 -23.44 3.14
C LYS A 331 -0.47 -23.26 2.18
N LYS A 332 -1.25 -22.18 2.35
CA LYS A 332 -2.40 -21.87 1.49
C LYS A 332 -1.95 -21.53 0.07
N HIS A 333 -0.90 -20.71 -0.09
CA HIS A 333 -0.35 -20.36 -1.39
C HIS A 333 0.27 -21.57 -2.09
N LEU A 334 1.05 -22.38 -1.38
CA LEU A 334 1.68 -23.58 -1.91
C LEU A 334 0.63 -24.60 -2.38
N LYS A 335 -0.46 -24.79 -1.60
CA LYS A 335 -1.59 -25.63 -1.99
C LYS A 335 -2.24 -25.13 -3.28
N LEU A 336 -2.54 -23.83 -3.38
CA LEU A 336 -3.13 -23.24 -4.58
C LEU A 336 -2.22 -23.43 -5.81
N VAL A 337 -0.92 -23.23 -5.66
CA VAL A 337 0.06 -23.48 -6.75
C VAL A 337 -0.01 -24.92 -7.25
N SER A 338 -0.04 -25.89 -6.33
CA SER A 338 -0.14 -27.32 -6.68
C SER A 338 -1.43 -27.62 -7.43
N GLU A 339 -2.56 -27.08 -6.97
CA GLU A 339 -3.87 -27.28 -7.61
C GLU A 339 -3.96 -26.64 -9.00
N ILE A 340 -3.40 -25.42 -9.17
CA ILE A 340 -3.31 -24.75 -10.47
C ILE A 340 -2.47 -25.58 -11.44
N LYS A 341 -1.28 -26.02 -11.04
CA LYS A 341 -0.41 -26.86 -11.87
C LYS A 341 -1.11 -28.16 -12.32
N LYS A 342 -1.80 -28.83 -11.38
CA LYS A 342 -2.59 -30.04 -11.68
C LYS A 342 -3.73 -29.77 -12.66
N LEU A 343 -4.40 -28.62 -12.55
CA LEU A 343 -5.46 -28.23 -13.48
C LEU A 343 -4.91 -27.98 -14.89
N ILE A 344 -3.79 -27.25 -14.99
CA ILE A 344 -3.15 -26.95 -16.26
C ILE A 344 -2.67 -28.23 -16.94
N SER A 345 -1.96 -29.11 -16.22
CA SER A 345 -1.42 -30.36 -16.78
C SER A 345 -2.50 -31.31 -17.32
N LYS A 346 -3.69 -31.33 -16.71
CA LYS A 346 -4.82 -32.17 -17.15
C LYS A 346 -5.53 -31.66 -18.42
N ASN A 347 -5.40 -30.37 -18.76
CA ASN A 347 -6.18 -29.72 -19.81
C ASN A 347 -5.32 -29.04 -20.89
N SER A 348 -4.00 -29.30 -20.92
CA SER A 348 -3.10 -28.72 -21.94
C SER A 348 -2.96 -29.63 -23.12
N ASP A 349 -3.67 -29.33 -24.20
CA ASP A 349 -3.46 -30.00 -25.50
C ASP A 349 -2.24 -29.44 -26.23
N VAL A 350 -1.62 -30.28 -27.08
CA VAL A 350 -0.36 -29.97 -27.77
C VAL A 350 -0.47 -28.81 -28.77
N ASN A 351 -1.68 -28.49 -29.27
CA ASN A 351 -1.93 -27.52 -30.34
C ASN A 351 -2.37 -26.11 -29.88
N GLN A 352 -2.19 -25.77 -28.60
CA GLN A 352 -2.62 -24.47 -28.08
C GLN A 352 -1.61 -23.34 -28.42
N LYS A 353 -2.14 -22.16 -28.77
CA LYS A 353 -1.33 -20.93 -28.95
C LYS A 353 -0.59 -20.59 -27.67
N SER A 354 0.72 -20.35 -27.73
CA SER A 354 1.48 -19.90 -26.56
C SER A 354 1.01 -18.50 -26.12
N ILE A 355 1.03 -18.23 -24.81
CA ILE A 355 0.86 -16.86 -24.28
C ILE A 355 2.16 -16.08 -24.53
N LEU A 356 2.42 -15.71 -25.76
CA LEU A 356 3.55 -14.84 -26.09
C LEU A 356 3.28 -13.43 -25.54
N ASN A 357 4.24 -12.86 -24.81
CA ASN A 357 4.21 -11.51 -24.29
C ASN A 357 3.01 -11.18 -23.38
N SER A 358 2.62 -12.12 -22.53
CA SER A 358 1.54 -11.87 -21.57
C SER A 358 1.81 -12.46 -20.18
N SER A 359 1.00 -12.03 -19.19
CA SER A 359 1.07 -12.52 -17.82
C SER A 359 -0.32 -12.59 -17.20
N ILE A 360 -0.46 -13.42 -16.18
CA ILE A 360 -1.70 -13.58 -15.41
C ILE A 360 -1.49 -13.03 -14.01
N PHE A 361 -2.49 -12.37 -13.51
CA PHE A 361 -2.51 -11.79 -12.16
C PHE A 361 -3.78 -12.21 -11.44
N PHE A 362 -3.68 -12.47 -10.14
CA PHE A 362 -4.83 -12.78 -9.30
C PHE A 362 -4.96 -11.77 -8.17
N GLY A 363 -6.19 -11.29 -7.94
CA GLY A 363 -6.53 -10.40 -6.84
C GLY A 363 -5.78 -9.07 -6.88
N GLN A 364 -5.66 -8.42 -5.74
CA GLN A 364 -5.00 -7.12 -5.64
C GLN A 364 -3.49 -7.22 -5.80
N THR A 365 -2.98 -6.76 -6.93
CA THR A 365 -1.54 -6.65 -7.18
C THR A 365 -1.22 -5.50 -8.13
N THR A 366 -0.26 -4.68 -7.75
CA THR A 366 0.24 -3.57 -8.57
C THR A 366 1.20 -4.03 -9.67
N ALA A 367 1.64 -5.28 -9.63
CA ALA A 367 2.47 -5.89 -10.67
C ALA A 367 1.80 -5.87 -12.07
N VAL A 368 0.47 -5.84 -12.12
CA VAL A 368 -0.32 -5.64 -13.36
C VAL A 368 0.12 -4.36 -14.09
N ILE A 369 0.23 -3.25 -13.37
CA ILE A 369 0.58 -1.94 -13.96
C ILE A 369 2.01 -1.95 -14.48
N ILE A 370 2.94 -2.57 -13.75
CA ILE A 370 4.33 -2.67 -14.17
C ILE A 370 4.44 -3.48 -15.46
N ALA A 371 3.74 -4.62 -15.52
CA ALA A 371 3.72 -5.46 -16.70
C ALA A 371 3.09 -4.75 -17.92
N LEU A 372 2.00 -3.99 -17.70
CA LEU A 372 1.38 -3.18 -18.75
C LEU A 372 2.32 -2.09 -19.28
N ASP A 373 3.04 -1.44 -18.38
CA ASP A 373 3.99 -0.37 -18.74
C ASP A 373 5.18 -0.90 -19.55
N LEU A 374 5.56 -2.16 -19.31
CA LEU A 374 6.54 -2.90 -20.12
C LEU A 374 5.97 -3.37 -21.48
N GLY A 375 4.69 -3.16 -21.75
CA GLY A 375 4.02 -3.52 -23.01
C GLY A 375 3.50 -4.95 -23.06
N LEU A 376 3.36 -5.63 -21.91
CA LEU A 376 2.77 -6.96 -21.84
C LEU A 376 1.23 -6.89 -21.86
N THR A 377 0.61 -7.91 -22.43
CA THR A 377 -0.82 -8.18 -22.23
C THR A 377 -1.04 -8.81 -20.87
N CYS A 378 -1.95 -8.27 -20.06
CA CYS A 378 -2.23 -8.76 -18.73
C CYS A 378 -3.63 -9.38 -18.64
N TYR A 379 -3.72 -10.62 -18.17
CA TYR A 379 -4.97 -11.26 -17.76
C TYR A 379 -5.11 -11.12 -16.26
N HIS A 380 -6.16 -10.46 -15.80
CA HIS A 380 -6.36 -10.18 -14.38
C HIS A 380 -7.61 -10.88 -13.85
N ILE A 381 -7.42 -11.79 -12.91
CA ILE A 381 -8.47 -12.51 -12.20
C ILE A 381 -8.81 -11.72 -10.95
N CYS A 382 -9.96 -11.10 -10.91
CA CYS A 382 -10.39 -10.20 -9.84
C CYS A 382 -11.32 -10.92 -8.87
N SER A 383 -10.95 -11.00 -7.60
CA SER A 383 -11.82 -11.54 -6.54
C SER A 383 -13.03 -10.64 -6.28
N ASP A 384 -12.79 -9.33 -6.29
CA ASP A 384 -13.82 -8.30 -6.21
C ASP A 384 -13.58 -7.27 -7.33
N PRO A 385 -14.25 -7.42 -8.49
CA PRO A 385 -14.00 -6.56 -9.64
C PRO A 385 -14.17 -5.07 -9.40
N VAL A 386 -14.95 -4.66 -8.40
CA VAL A 386 -15.12 -3.24 -8.06
C VAL A 386 -13.82 -2.67 -7.49
N PHE A 387 -13.08 -3.44 -6.68
CA PHE A 387 -11.84 -3.02 -6.03
C PHE A 387 -10.59 -3.45 -6.77
N ASP A 388 -10.64 -4.59 -7.48
CA ASP A 388 -9.45 -5.19 -8.06
C ASP A 388 -9.26 -4.80 -9.53
N SER A 389 -10.33 -4.44 -10.29
CA SER A 389 -10.19 -4.18 -11.72
C SER A 389 -9.91 -2.71 -12.04
N TYR A 390 -9.05 -2.50 -13.04
CA TYR A 390 -8.87 -1.20 -13.67
C TYR A 390 -10.02 -0.93 -14.65
N ASN A 391 -10.29 0.36 -14.89
CA ASN A 391 -11.33 0.80 -15.83
C ASN A 391 -10.75 1.85 -16.79
N SER A 392 -11.00 1.69 -18.08
CA SER A 392 -10.48 2.58 -19.13
C SER A 392 -10.97 4.02 -19.04
N THR A 393 -12.13 4.27 -18.45
CA THR A 393 -12.64 5.64 -18.23
C THR A 393 -11.86 6.36 -17.14
N ILE A 394 -11.44 5.64 -16.10
CA ILE A 394 -10.68 6.17 -14.96
C ILE A 394 -9.19 6.20 -15.32
N TRP A 395 -8.68 5.10 -15.86
CA TRP A 395 -7.29 4.91 -16.29
C TRP A 395 -7.21 4.93 -17.82
N LYS A 396 -7.22 6.12 -18.40
CA LYS A 396 -7.31 6.32 -19.87
C LYS A 396 -6.20 5.64 -20.67
N GLN A 397 -5.09 5.27 -20.02
CA GLN A 397 -3.94 4.58 -20.62
C GLN A 397 -4.13 3.07 -20.74
N ILE A 398 -5.18 2.52 -20.15
CA ILE A 398 -5.44 1.07 -20.13
C ILE A 398 -6.66 0.77 -21.01
N ASN A 399 -6.47 -0.10 -22.00
CA ASN A 399 -7.59 -0.75 -22.68
C ASN A 399 -8.05 -1.93 -21.85
N VAL A 400 -9.35 -1.99 -21.56
CA VAL A 400 -9.95 -3.01 -20.72
C VAL A 400 -10.96 -3.81 -21.53
N LEU A 401 -10.74 -5.12 -21.64
CA LEU A 401 -11.70 -6.07 -22.19
C LEU A 401 -12.16 -7.03 -21.10
N LYS A 402 -13.44 -6.99 -20.74
CA LYS A 402 -14.04 -7.94 -19.81
C LYS A 402 -14.27 -9.27 -20.53
N LEU A 403 -13.58 -10.33 -20.10
CA LEU A 403 -13.70 -11.69 -20.68
C LEU A 403 -14.75 -12.53 -19.97
N SER A 404 -14.88 -12.34 -18.64
CA SER A 404 -15.94 -12.94 -17.81
C SER A 404 -16.25 -12.02 -16.62
N ASN A 405 -17.10 -12.47 -15.69
CA ASN A 405 -17.43 -11.65 -14.52
C ASN A 405 -16.22 -11.28 -13.66
N ASN A 406 -15.22 -12.15 -13.60
CA ASN A 406 -14.05 -12.01 -12.75
C ASN A 406 -12.71 -12.01 -13.53
N LEU A 407 -12.75 -12.05 -14.86
CA LEU A 407 -11.56 -12.09 -15.70
C LEU A 407 -11.54 -10.93 -16.69
N PHE A 408 -10.47 -10.17 -16.66
CA PHE A 408 -10.23 -9.00 -17.49
C PHE A 408 -8.93 -9.17 -18.27
N LYS A 409 -8.91 -8.68 -19.51
CA LYS A 409 -7.70 -8.54 -20.31
C LYS A 409 -7.38 -7.07 -20.41
N TYR A 410 -6.12 -6.70 -20.11
CA TYR A 410 -5.62 -5.35 -20.23
C TYR A 410 -4.51 -5.26 -21.26
N THR A 411 -4.46 -4.15 -21.97
CA THR A 411 -3.35 -3.73 -22.80
C THR A 411 -3.09 -2.24 -22.57
N SER A 412 -1.86 -1.78 -22.70
CA SER A 412 -1.52 -0.38 -22.56
C SER A 412 -1.62 0.33 -23.92
N ASN A 413 -2.23 1.52 -23.93
CA ASN A 413 -2.26 2.40 -25.10
C ASN A 413 -0.92 3.14 -25.28
N LYS A 414 -0.14 3.28 -24.18
CA LYS A 414 1.10 4.03 -24.16
C LYS A 414 2.06 3.39 -23.15
N LYS A 415 3.24 3.01 -23.62
CA LYS A 415 4.33 2.54 -22.73
C LYS A 415 4.84 3.70 -21.87
N ASN A 416 5.44 3.38 -20.72
CA ASN A 416 6.05 4.32 -19.78
C ASN A 416 5.08 5.41 -19.27
N SER A 417 3.80 5.09 -19.17
CA SER A 417 2.80 6.02 -18.65
C SER A 417 2.62 5.96 -17.15
N PHE A 418 2.98 4.84 -16.54
CA PHE A 418 2.93 4.58 -15.10
C PHE A 418 4.30 4.63 -14.43
N LEU A 419 5.36 4.23 -15.16
CA LEU A 419 6.76 4.27 -14.72
C LEU A 419 7.52 5.15 -15.72
N SER A 420 7.53 6.44 -15.45
CA SER A 420 8.12 7.44 -16.34
C SER A 420 9.63 7.28 -16.45
N ASN A 421 10.16 7.56 -17.64
CA ASN A 421 11.58 7.86 -17.86
C ASN A 421 11.92 9.32 -17.52
N GLY A 422 11.13 9.98 -16.69
CA GLY A 422 11.24 11.36 -16.32
C GLY A 422 12.49 11.72 -15.51
N ARG A 423 12.46 12.91 -14.92
CA ARG A 423 13.56 13.47 -14.13
C ARG A 423 13.98 12.52 -12.99
N THR A 424 15.27 12.27 -12.86
CA THR A 424 15.85 11.60 -11.69
C THR A 424 15.70 12.50 -10.46
N TYR A 425 15.29 11.93 -9.34
CA TYR A 425 15.22 12.62 -8.07
C TYR A 425 16.47 12.29 -7.25
N GLU A 426 17.15 13.32 -6.75
CA GLU A 426 18.31 13.18 -5.88
C GLU A 426 17.87 13.27 -4.41
N ILE A 427 18.31 12.29 -3.61
CA ILE A 427 17.97 12.16 -2.18
C ILE A 427 18.89 12.97 -1.31
#